data_e0253dcac7f8c1168aea98a47efe782a
#
_entry.id   e0253dcac7f8c1168aea98a47efe782a
#
_cell.length_a   1.000
_cell.length_b   1.000
_cell.length_c   1.000
_cell.angle_alpha   90.00
_cell.angle_beta   90.00
_cell.angle_gamma   90.00
#
_symmetry.space_group_name_H-M   'P 1'
#
loop_
_entity.id
_entity.type
_entity.pdbx_description
1 polymer ?
#
loop_
_entity_poly.entity_id
_entity_poly.type
_entity_poly.pdbx_seq_one_letter_code
_entity_poly.pdbx_strand_id
1 'polypeptide(L)'
;MRTFYIGLFSLALLLHSCSPAGTKEQSVVPSARQLNWQDLEYYAFVHFSINTFTDKEWGFGDESPELFNPTELDTDQWAGVAKEAGMKGIIITAKHHDGFALWPSVYTEHSVKNSPWRDGKGDLLKELRTSCDKYGLKMGVYLSPWDRNHPDYGTEAYITYYRNQLTELLTQYGPLFEVWFDGANGGDGYYGGANESRKVDKLTYYDWPNTHALVRQYQPDAVMFSDAGPDIRWVGNEKGYANQTTWSTLYRDSVYAGMPDFDRFSAGQEEGTHWVPTETDVSIRPGWFYHASEDDKVKTVAHLWDIYLNSVGLNSNLLLNLPVDRRGLVHETDVERLMGLKTQLDATFAQNLIASAAPSELSDRDRNTFELLQSGDTHRIEIKLTTPVEANLFSVQEAIQFGQHIQSFRFFVADESGNYKNVYEGTTVGNKRMITFDTQNVTGVAFEVIEAKATVRIAEVALHRAPDLE
;
A
#
# COMPACT_ATOMS: atom_id res chain seq x y z
N MET A 1 -64.47 -44.84 -55.78
CA MET A 1 -63.88 -45.31 -54.51
C MET A 1 -62.61 -44.53 -54.26
N ARG A 2 -62.62 -43.56 -53.35
CA ARG A 2 -61.42 -42.78 -52.95
C ARG A 2 -61.22 -43.03 -51.48
N THR A 3 -60.12 -43.67 -51.14
CA THR A 3 -59.73 -44.01 -49.76
C THR A 3 -58.94 -42.86 -49.16
N PHE A 4 -59.45 -42.30 -48.05
CA PHE A 4 -58.76 -41.27 -47.28
C PHE A 4 -57.87 -41.97 -46.22
N TYR A 5 -56.58 -41.62 -46.21
CA TYR A 5 -55.65 -41.95 -45.10
C TYR A 5 -55.61 -40.76 -44.13
N ILE A 6 -55.95 -41.03 -42.88
CA ILE A 6 -55.82 -40.09 -41.77
C ILE A 6 -54.45 -40.36 -41.14
N GLY A 7 -53.52 -39.39 -41.29
CA GLY A 7 -52.23 -39.46 -40.60
C GLY A 7 -52.35 -38.82 -39.18
N LEU A 8 -52.01 -39.61 -38.17
CA LEU A 8 -51.88 -39.14 -36.78
C LEU A 8 -50.53 -38.42 -36.65
N PHE A 9 -50.56 -37.11 -36.37
CA PHE A 9 -49.35 -36.34 -35.94
C PHE A 9 -49.25 -36.41 -34.44
N SER A 10 -48.22 -37.13 -33.90
CA SER A 10 -47.85 -37.12 -32.53
C SER A 10 -47.03 -35.87 -32.20
N LEU A 11 -47.59 -34.96 -31.44
CA LEU A 11 -46.92 -33.74 -30.95
C LEU A 11 -46.09 -34.11 -29.69
N ALA A 12 -44.75 -34.23 -29.85
CA ALA A 12 -43.87 -34.41 -28.72
C ALA A 12 -43.59 -33.05 -28.06
N LEU A 13 -44.15 -32.84 -26.87
CA LEU A 13 -43.81 -31.68 -26.03
C LEU A 13 -42.40 -31.88 -25.46
N LEU A 14 -41.44 -31.14 -25.99
CA LEU A 14 -40.13 -30.94 -25.38
C LEU A 14 -40.27 -30.00 -24.20
N LEU A 15 -40.36 -30.53 -22.99
CA LEU A 15 -40.19 -29.78 -21.76
C LEU A 15 -38.73 -29.32 -21.66
N HIS A 16 -38.46 -28.07 -22.07
CA HIS A 16 -37.20 -27.41 -21.75
C HIS A 16 -37.24 -27.09 -20.25
N SER A 17 -36.51 -27.88 -19.47
CA SER A 17 -36.16 -27.54 -18.09
C SER A 17 -35.19 -26.33 -18.14
N CYS A 18 -35.71 -25.13 -17.93
CA CYS A 18 -34.91 -23.97 -17.57
C CYS A 18 -34.37 -24.21 -16.16
N SER A 19 -33.17 -24.72 -16.04
CA SER A 19 -32.39 -24.54 -14.83
C SER A 19 -32.19 -23.02 -14.64
N PRO A 20 -32.47 -22.44 -13.47
CA PRO A 20 -32.12 -21.05 -13.22
C PRO A 20 -30.62 -20.94 -13.39
N ALA A 21 -30.18 -20.15 -14.38
CA ALA A 21 -28.79 -19.72 -14.46
C ALA A 21 -28.49 -19.00 -13.15
N GLY A 22 -27.76 -19.68 -12.26
CA GLY A 22 -27.19 -19.03 -11.09
C GLY A 22 -26.41 -17.82 -11.63
N THR A 23 -26.82 -16.65 -11.21
CA THR A 23 -26.01 -15.44 -11.40
C THR A 23 -24.66 -15.75 -10.80
N LYS A 24 -23.64 -15.96 -11.66
CA LYS A 24 -22.26 -15.96 -11.20
C LYS A 24 -22.07 -14.58 -10.58
N GLU A 25 -22.06 -14.55 -9.27
CA GLU A 25 -21.67 -13.35 -8.53
C GLU A 25 -20.26 -13.01 -9.00
N GLN A 26 -20.14 -11.92 -9.74
CA GLN A 26 -18.86 -11.52 -10.35
C GLN A 26 -18.06 -10.89 -9.21
N SER A 27 -17.14 -11.67 -8.62
CA SER A 27 -16.24 -11.19 -7.58
C SER A 27 -15.45 -9.98 -8.09
N VAL A 28 -15.35 -8.95 -7.25
CA VAL A 28 -14.47 -7.81 -7.51
C VAL A 28 -13.03 -8.29 -7.36
N VAL A 29 -12.22 -8.11 -8.40
CA VAL A 29 -10.85 -8.61 -8.49
C VAL A 29 -9.85 -7.48 -8.77
N PRO A 30 -8.59 -7.62 -8.32
CA PRO A 30 -7.54 -6.66 -8.63
C PRO A 30 -7.16 -6.64 -10.12
N SER A 31 -6.76 -5.50 -10.61
CA SER A 31 -6.02 -5.38 -11.87
C SER A 31 -4.58 -5.90 -11.71
N ALA A 32 -3.90 -6.18 -12.82
CA ALA A 32 -2.51 -6.63 -12.79
C ALA A 32 -1.57 -5.64 -12.05
N ARG A 33 -1.75 -4.31 -12.23
CA ARG A 33 -0.96 -3.31 -11.52
C ARG A 33 -1.19 -3.34 -10.00
N GLN A 34 -2.42 -3.58 -9.55
CA GLN A 34 -2.73 -3.70 -8.13
C GLN A 34 -2.16 -4.98 -7.52
N LEU A 35 -2.18 -6.11 -8.25
CA LEU A 35 -1.49 -7.33 -7.81
C LEU A 35 0.00 -7.10 -7.67
N ASN A 36 0.65 -6.52 -8.69
CA ASN A 36 2.08 -6.21 -8.65
C ASN A 36 2.44 -5.25 -7.52
N TRP A 37 1.54 -4.32 -7.18
CA TRP A 37 1.73 -3.41 -6.07
C TRP A 37 1.55 -4.12 -4.71
N GLN A 38 0.53 -4.97 -4.54
CA GLN A 38 0.33 -5.74 -3.30
C GLN A 38 1.51 -6.69 -3.01
N ASP A 39 2.23 -7.16 -4.03
CA ASP A 39 3.45 -7.96 -3.87
C ASP A 39 4.64 -7.21 -3.31
N LEU A 40 4.61 -5.88 -3.32
CA LEU A 40 5.69 -5.08 -2.73
C LEU A 40 5.66 -5.13 -1.21
N GLU A 41 4.51 -5.15 -0.59
CA GLU A 41 4.23 -5.19 0.86
C GLU A 41 4.88 -4.06 1.67
N TYR A 42 6.17 -3.73 1.42
CA TYR A 42 6.96 -2.81 2.24
C TYR A 42 7.93 -1.98 1.40
N TYR A 43 7.82 -0.65 1.48
CA TYR A 43 8.63 0.30 0.73
C TYR A 43 8.75 1.65 1.46
N ALA A 44 9.70 2.49 1.02
CA ALA A 44 10.03 3.76 1.66
C ALA A 44 9.19 4.91 1.11
N PHE A 45 8.78 5.81 1.99
CA PHE A 45 8.49 7.19 1.67
C PHE A 45 9.70 8.05 2.04
N VAL A 46 10.02 9.05 1.25
CA VAL A 46 11.10 10.01 1.58
C VAL A 46 10.52 11.41 1.54
N HIS A 47 10.42 12.02 2.71
CA HIS A 47 10.13 13.45 2.84
C HIS A 47 11.45 14.21 2.92
N PHE A 48 11.72 14.97 1.90
CA PHE A 48 12.88 15.85 1.82
C PHE A 48 12.53 17.03 0.92
N SER A 49 12.62 18.25 1.41
CA SER A 49 12.39 19.47 0.65
C SER A 49 12.99 20.68 1.37
N ILE A 50 12.63 21.87 0.95
CA ILE A 50 12.97 23.10 1.65
C ILE A 50 12.49 23.09 3.13
N ASN A 51 11.45 22.32 3.47
CA ASN A 51 10.95 22.16 4.84
C ASN A 51 12.00 21.60 5.79
N THR A 52 12.84 20.69 5.33
CA THR A 52 14.00 20.16 6.10
C THR A 52 14.93 21.29 6.56
N PHE A 53 15.11 22.33 5.74
CA PHE A 53 16.02 23.45 6.03
C PHE A 53 15.37 24.55 6.87
N THR A 54 14.05 24.62 6.89
CA THR A 54 13.28 25.61 7.68
C THR A 54 12.73 25.04 8.98
N ASP A 55 12.94 23.75 9.25
CA ASP A 55 12.47 23.05 10.44
C ASP A 55 10.93 23.08 10.57
N LYS A 56 10.23 22.86 9.45
CA LYS A 56 8.76 22.89 9.35
C LYS A 56 8.22 21.62 8.72
N GLU A 57 7.06 21.19 9.19
CA GLU A 57 6.27 20.14 8.53
C GLU A 57 5.58 20.68 7.27
N TRP A 58 5.05 21.88 7.33
CA TRP A 58 4.40 22.56 6.22
C TRP A 58 4.99 23.97 6.04
N GLY A 59 5.80 24.15 5.00
CA GLY A 59 6.27 25.45 4.58
C GLY A 59 5.09 26.37 4.19
N PHE A 60 5.27 27.67 4.32
CA PHE A 60 4.23 28.64 3.99
C PHE A 60 4.14 28.93 2.47
N GLY A 61 5.19 28.58 1.72
CA GLY A 61 5.32 28.80 0.29
C GLY A 61 6.09 30.08 -0.07
N ASP A 62 6.61 30.79 0.91
CA ASP A 62 7.45 32.00 0.74
C ASP A 62 8.94 31.73 0.99
N GLU A 63 9.30 30.48 1.28
CA GLU A 63 10.66 30.06 1.55
C GLU A 63 11.55 30.32 0.32
N SER A 64 12.69 31.04 0.53
CA SER A 64 13.64 31.23 -0.57
C SER A 64 14.27 29.93 -1.03
N PRO A 65 14.30 29.63 -2.34
CA PRO A 65 15.04 28.47 -2.87
C PRO A 65 16.52 28.40 -2.42
N GLU A 66 17.12 29.53 -2.07
CA GLU A 66 18.49 29.60 -1.55
C GLU A 66 18.71 28.82 -0.24
N LEU A 67 17.64 28.53 0.50
CA LEU A 67 17.71 27.74 1.73
C LEU A 67 17.96 26.25 1.45
N PHE A 68 17.60 25.75 0.27
CA PHE A 68 17.82 24.36 -0.10
C PHE A 68 19.27 24.14 -0.51
N ASN A 69 20.10 23.69 0.44
CA ASN A 69 21.53 23.48 0.21
C ASN A 69 22.07 22.28 1.01
N PRO A 70 21.68 21.04 0.67
CA PRO A 70 22.25 19.84 1.29
C PRO A 70 23.74 19.74 1.00
N THR A 71 24.55 19.44 2.04
CA THR A 71 26.02 19.43 1.96
C THR A 71 26.61 18.11 1.46
N GLU A 72 25.89 17.00 1.65
CA GLU A 72 26.37 15.65 1.41
C GLU A 72 25.30 14.78 0.72
N LEU A 73 24.36 15.39 -0.02
CA LEU A 73 23.24 14.66 -0.61
C LEU A 73 23.71 13.46 -1.43
N ASP A 74 23.27 12.29 -1.01
CA ASP A 74 23.61 11.00 -1.60
C ASP A 74 22.38 10.08 -1.73
N THR A 75 21.76 10.07 -2.90
CA THR A 75 20.61 9.18 -3.18
C THR A 75 21.00 7.70 -3.25
N ASP A 76 22.29 7.38 -3.44
CA ASP A 76 22.79 6.00 -3.33
C ASP A 76 22.73 5.50 -1.90
N GLN A 77 23.01 6.37 -0.89
CA GLN A 77 22.83 6.03 0.51
C GLN A 77 21.35 5.76 0.82
N TRP A 78 20.41 6.58 0.32
CA TRP A 78 18.98 6.36 0.51
C TRP A 78 18.53 5.01 -0.05
N ALA A 79 18.90 4.74 -1.31
CA ALA A 79 18.56 3.50 -2.00
C ALA A 79 19.24 2.28 -1.36
N GLY A 80 20.50 2.42 -0.94
CA GLY A 80 21.23 1.39 -0.21
C GLY A 80 20.54 1.01 1.09
N VAL A 81 20.22 2.00 1.93
CA VAL A 81 19.51 1.81 3.21
C VAL A 81 18.14 1.14 2.98
N ALA A 82 17.34 1.65 2.06
CA ALA A 82 16.04 1.06 1.76
C ALA A 82 16.17 -0.41 1.29
N LYS A 83 17.14 -0.70 0.42
CA LYS A 83 17.40 -2.07 -0.05
C LYS A 83 17.85 -3.00 1.06
N GLU A 84 18.78 -2.56 1.89
CA GLU A 84 19.26 -3.33 3.03
C GLU A 84 18.19 -3.56 4.08
N ALA A 85 17.27 -2.60 4.28
CA ALA A 85 16.09 -2.75 5.13
C ALA A 85 15.03 -3.73 4.56
N GLY A 86 15.20 -4.23 3.32
CA GLY A 86 14.28 -5.16 2.67
C GLY A 86 13.13 -4.49 1.90
N MET A 87 13.14 -3.17 1.79
CA MET A 87 12.15 -2.39 1.05
C MET A 87 12.24 -2.67 -0.46
N LYS A 88 11.12 -2.49 -1.17
CA LYS A 88 11.00 -2.80 -2.61
C LYS A 88 10.97 -1.58 -3.52
N GLY A 89 10.80 -0.40 -2.96
CA GLY A 89 10.72 0.85 -3.71
C GLY A 89 10.90 2.06 -2.82
N ILE A 90 10.97 3.23 -3.45
CA ILE A 90 11.02 4.54 -2.79
C ILE A 90 10.03 5.46 -3.48
N ILE A 91 9.15 6.10 -2.72
CA ILE A 91 8.32 7.24 -3.15
C ILE A 91 8.97 8.51 -2.61
N ILE A 92 9.21 9.50 -3.46
CA ILE A 92 9.78 10.81 -3.10
C ILE A 92 8.72 11.89 -3.15
N THR A 93 8.69 12.78 -2.15
CA THR A 93 7.90 14.02 -2.20
C THR A 93 8.53 14.98 -3.23
N ALA A 94 8.22 14.77 -4.52
CA ALA A 94 8.79 15.58 -5.59
C ALA A 94 8.45 17.07 -5.44
N LYS A 95 7.24 17.39 -4.97
CA LYS A 95 6.80 18.72 -4.54
C LYS A 95 5.79 18.55 -3.40
N HIS A 96 6.09 19.10 -2.22
CA HIS A 96 5.18 19.17 -1.09
C HIS A 96 4.31 20.43 -1.12
N HIS A 97 3.51 20.69 -0.07
CA HIS A 97 2.56 21.81 0.00
C HIS A 97 3.21 23.20 -0.09
N ASP A 98 4.50 23.32 0.25
CA ASP A 98 5.29 24.55 0.09
C ASP A 98 5.48 24.97 -1.39
N GLY A 99 5.22 24.06 -2.34
CA GLY A 99 5.35 24.28 -3.78
C GLY A 99 6.78 24.14 -4.31
N PHE A 100 7.78 23.80 -3.46
CA PHE A 100 9.18 23.68 -3.88
C PHE A 100 9.40 22.37 -4.65
N ALA A 101 9.82 22.49 -5.92
CA ALA A 101 10.06 21.35 -6.80
C ALA A 101 11.50 20.83 -6.68
N LEU A 102 11.66 19.54 -6.39
CA LEU A 102 12.97 18.85 -6.29
C LEU A 102 13.60 18.53 -7.66
N TRP A 103 13.00 18.98 -8.75
CA TRP A 103 13.53 18.86 -10.11
C TRP A 103 13.49 20.23 -10.79
N PRO A 104 14.27 20.44 -11.85
CA PRO A 104 14.36 21.74 -12.54
C PRO A 104 13.13 21.97 -13.44
N SER A 105 11.92 21.96 -12.84
CA SER A 105 10.66 22.18 -13.54
C SER A 105 10.71 23.47 -14.38
N VAL A 106 10.22 23.40 -15.63
CA VAL A 106 10.14 24.60 -16.48
C VAL A 106 8.94 25.49 -16.13
N TYR A 107 8.04 25.00 -15.27
CA TYR A 107 6.79 25.68 -14.93
C TYR A 107 6.86 26.50 -13.64
N THR A 108 7.92 26.37 -12.83
CA THR A 108 8.09 27.16 -11.61
C THR A 108 9.54 27.61 -11.41
N GLU A 109 9.72 28.79 -10.83
CA GLU A 109 11.02 29.25 -10.34
C GLU A 109 11.29 28.78 -8.89
N HIS A 110 10.25 28.31 -8.17
CA HIS A 110 10.36 27.78 -6.81
C HIS A 110 10.82 26.30 -6.87
N SER A 111 12.10 26.10 -7.14
CA SER A 111 12.68 24.77 -7.36
C SER A 111 14.18 24.73 -7.16
N VAL A 112 14.74 23.54 -7.20
CA VAL A 112 16.20 23.29 -7.08
C VAL A 112 17.05 24.07 -8.10
N LYS A 113 16.49 24.47 -9.26
CA LYS A 113 17.23 25.25 -10.26
C LYS A 113 17.63 26.64 -9.76
N ASN A 114 16.96 27.18 -8.76
CA ASN A 114 17.28 28.47 -8.14
C ASN A 114 17.92 28.31 -6.75
N SER A 115 18.29 27.09 -6.37
CA SER A 115 19.03 26.81 -5.14
C SER A 115 20.55 26.85 -5.38
N PRO A 116 21.38 27.05 -4.33
CA PRO A 116 22.83 26.92 -4.44
C PRO A 116 23.27 25.47 -4.62
N TRP A 117 22.42 24.50 -4.35
CA TRP A 117 22.75 23.08 -4.51
C TRP A 117 23.10 22.77 -5.98
N ARG A 118 24.27 22.15 -6.19
CA ARG A 118 24.82 21.82 -7.54
C ARG A 118 24.89 23.04 -8.47
N ASP A 119 25.07 24.27 -7.92
CA ASP A 119 25.05 25.52 -8.69
C ASP A 119 23.74 25.70 -9.51
N GLY A 120 22.60 25.28 -8.98
CA GLY A 120 21.30 25.32 -9.66
C GLY A 120 21.12 24.32 -10.79
N LYS A 121 22.04 23.34 -10.94
CA LYS A 121 22.01 22.33 -12.00
C LYS A 121 21.57 20.94 -11.50
N GLY A 122 21.21 20.85 -10.23
CA GLY A 122 20.76 19.60 -9.61
C GLY A 122 19.40 19.16 -10.13
N ASP A 123 19.22 17.86 -10.22
CA ASP A 123 17.96 17.18 -10.49
C ASP A 123 17.88 15.96 -9.56
N LEU A 124 17.26 16.16 -8.39
CA LEU A 124 17.24 15.14 -7.36
C LEU A 124 16.47 13.89 -7.81
N LEU A 125 15.41 14.05 -8.58
CA LEU A 125 14.61 12.94 -9.06
C LEU A 125 15.39 12.07 -10.04
N LYS A 126 16.23 12.69 -10.88
CA LYS A 126 17.11 11.97 -11.80
C LYS A 126 18.22 11.23 -11.05
N GLU A 127 18.79 11.84 -10.01
CA GLU A 127 19.78 11.19 -9.15
C GLU A 127 19.13 9.99 -8.45
N LEU A 128 17.94 10.16 -7.83
CA LEU A 128 17.22 9.08 -7.17
C LEU A 128 16.82 7.96 -8.15
N ARG A 129 16.36 8.29 -9.37
CA ARG A 129 16.04 7.27 -10.40
C ARG A 129 17.26 6.39 -10.67
N THR A 130 18.45 7.02 -10.85
CA THR A 130 19.70 6.31 -11.09
C THR A 130 20.05 5.37 -9.93
N SER A 131 19.88 5.83 -8.70
CA SER A 131 20.13 5.03 -7.49
C SER A 131 19.10 3.88 -7.36
N CYS A 132 17.83 4.13 -7.61
CA CYS A 132 16.82 3.07 -7.61
C CYS A 132 17.15 1.97 -8.63
N ASP A 133 17.54 2.33 -9.85
CA ASP A 133 17.94 1.37 -10.88
C ASP A 133 19.17 0.56 -10.46
N LYS A 134 20.18 1.22 -9.86
CA LYS A 134 21.40 0.58 -9.36
C LYS A 134 21.12 -0.47 -8.29
N TYR A 135 20.21 -0.18 -7.35
CA TYR A 135 19.87 -1.07 -6.23
C TYR A 135 18.69 -2.02 -6.53
N GLY A 136 18.10 -1.94 -7.73
CA GLY A 136 16.96 -2.76 -8.13
C GLY A 136 15.69 -2.44 -7.33
N LEU A 137 15.48 -1.17 -7.00
CA LEU A 137 14.30 -0.63 -6.35
C LEU A 137 13.36 -0.01 -7.38
N LYS A 138 12.07 -0.04 -7.08
CA LYS A 138 11.06 0.72 -7.83
C LYS A 138 11.05 2.18 -7.35
N MET A 139 10.72 3.11 -8.24
CA MET A 139 10.55 4.52 -7.91
C MET A 139 9.10 4.94 -8.07
N GLY A 140 8.57 5.66 -7.08
CA GLY A 140 7.30 6.36 -7.12
C GLY A 140 7.49 7.85 -6.85
N VAL A 141 6.48 8.64 -7.15
CA VAL A 141 6.51 10.09 -6.94
C VAL A 141 5.24 10.57 -6.24
N TYR A 142 5.41 11.48 -5.31
CA TYR A 142 4.35 12.26 -4.69
C TYR A 142 4.36 13.67 -5.30
N LEU A 143 3.20 14.15 -5.72
CA LEU A 143 3.02 15.51 -6.18
C LEU A 143 1.84 16.14 -5.44
N SER A 144 2.11 17.05 -4.50
CA SER A 144 1.05 17.73 -3.76
C SER A 144 0.09 18.47 -4.69
N PRO A 145 -1.22 18.21 -4.58
CA PRO A 145 -2.22 18.99 -5.31
C PRO A 145 -2.36 20.40 -4.75
N TRP A 146 -2.10 20.58 -3.45
CA TRP A 146 -2.05 21.88 -2.81
C TRP A 146 -0.69 22.52 -3.00
N ASP A 147 -0.66 23.77 -3.40
CA ASP A 147 0.56 24.54 -3.66
C ASP A 147 0.42 25.94 -3.02
N ARG A 148 1.10 26.12 -1.91
CA ARG A 148 1.05 27.35 -1.12
C ARG A 148 1.90 28.49 -1.71
N ASN A 149 2.79 28.18 -2.67
CA ASN A 149 3.59 29.17 -3.37
C ASN A 149 2.85 29.77 -4.58
N HIS A 150 2.10 28.94 -5.34
CA HIS A 150 1.60 29.35 -6.66
C HIS A 150 0.49 30.41 -6.59
N PRO A 151 0.62 31.57 -7.32
CA PRO A 151 -0.35 32.65 -7.27
C PRO A 151 -1.74 32.26 -7.77
N ASP A 152 -1.85 31.32 -8.69
CA ASP A 152 -3.12 30.91 -9.29
C ASP A 152 -3.79 29.75 -8.57
N TYR A 153 -3.26 29.25 -7.44
CA TYR A 153 -3.93 28.18 -6.70
C TYR A 153 -5.39 28.55 -6.39
N GLY A 154 -6.30 27.63 -6.67
CA GLY A 154 -7.74 27.86 -6.55
C GLY A 154 -8.42 28.29 -7.86
N THR A 155 -7.69 28.43 -8.97
CA THR A 155 -8.22 28.77 -10.31
C THR A 155 -7.97 27.64 -11.33
N GLU A 156 -8.63 27.71 -12.50
CA GLU A 156 -8.39 26.76 -13.60
C GLU A 156 -6.96 26.83 -14.17
N ALA A 157 -6.33 28.01 -14.12
CA ALA A 157 -4.95 28.18 -14.57
C ALA A 157 -3.98 27.31 -13.77
N TYR A 158 -4.23 27.17 -12.46
CA TYR A 158 -3.43 26.28 -11.60
C TYR A 158 -3.56 24.80 -12.01
N ILE A 159 -4.74 24.34 -12.39
CA ILE A 159 -4.93 22.95 -12.81
C ILE A 159 -4.11 22.63 -14.07
N THR A 160 -4.00 23.58 -15.00
CA THR A 160 -3.11 23.46 -16.15
C THR A 160 -1.65 23.37 -15.74
N TYR A 161 -1.20 24.24 -14.83
CA TYR A 161 0.14 24.24 -14.27
C TYR A 161 0.44 22.90 -13.55
N TYR A 162 -0.45 22.46 -12.68
CA TYR A 162 -0.32 21.19 -11.95
C TYR A 162 -0.17 19.99 -12.88
N ARG A 163 -1.00 19.90 -13.92
CA ARG A 163 -0.94 18.82 -14.92
C ARG A 163 0.32 18.88 -15.77
N ASN A 164 0.83 20.07 -16.05
CA ASN A 164 2.10 20.22 -16.75
C ASN A 164 3.26 19.68 -15.91
N GLN A 165 3.33 20.01 -14.62
CA GLN A 165 4.32 19.43 -13.69
C GLN A 165 4.16 17.93 -13.55
N LEU A 166 2.93 17.44 -13.42
CA LEU A 166 2.65 16.00 -13.41
C LEU A 166 3.18 15.32 -14.69
N THR A 167 2.98 15.93 -15.86
CA THR A 167 3.48 15.40 -17.13
C THR A 167 5.00 15.34 -17.18
N GLU A 168 5.71 16.34 -16.64
CA GLU A 168 7.18 16.25 -16.47
C GLU A 168 7.57 14.99 -15.67
N LEU A 169 6.94 14.77 -14.51
CA LEU A 169 7.24 13.63 -13.66
C LEU A 169 6.95 12.29 -14.35
N LEU A 170 5.84 12.20 -15.07
CA LEU A 170 5.41 10.97 -15.73
C LEU A 170 6.25 10.61 -16.97
N THR A 171 6.99 11.58 -17.56
CA THR A 171 7.67 11.37 -18.85
C THR A 171 9.21 11.42 -18.76
N GLN A 172 9.77 12.01 -17.69
CA GLN A 172 11.21 12.29 -17.63
C GLN A 172 12.01 11.32 -16.73
N TYR A 173 11.35 10.59 -15.83
CA TYR A 173 12.03 9.81 -14.77
C TYR A 173 11.85 8.29 -14.90
N GLY A 174 11.51 7.81 -16.11
CA GLY A 174 11.35 6.37 -16.38
C GLY A 174 10.10 5.75 -15.76
N PRO A 175 10.06 4.43 -15.60
CA PRO A 175 8.88 3.74 -15.08
C PRO A 175 8.64 4.07 -13.61
N LEU A 176 7.41 4.44 -13.27
CA LEU A 176 6.94 4.65 -11.91
C LEU A 176 6.05 3.46 -11.47
N PHE A 177 6.19 3.03 -10.22
CA PHE A 177 5.27 2.02 -9.69
C PHE A 177 4.04 2.63 -9.03
N GLU A 178 4.18 3.88 -8.56
CA GLU A 178 3.13 4.59 -7.84
C GLU A 178 3.21 6.10 -8.06
N VAL A 179 2.04 6.74 -8.21
CA VAL A 179 1.85 8.18 -8.20
C VAL A 179 0.93 8.54 -7.04
N TRP A 180 1.44 9.32 -6.10
CA TRP A 180 0.83 9.62 -4.82
C TRP A 180 0.23 11.03 -4.79
N PHE A 181 -1.07 11.14 -4.55
CA PHE A 181 -1.82 12.39 -4.48
C PHE A 181 -2.34 12.59 -3.06
N ASP A 182 -1.87 13.65 -2.40
CA ASP A 182 -2.28 14.00 -1.05
C ASP A 182 -3.73 14.50 -0.99
N GLY A 183 -4.43 14.14 0.09
CA GLY A 183 -5.77 14.63 0.39
C GLY A 183 -5.81 16.03 0.99
N ALA A 184 -4.67 16.55 1.49
CA ALA A 184 -4.59 17.92 2.02
C ALA A 184 -4.73 18.95 0.91
N ASN A 185 -5.61 19.91 1.11
CA ASN A 185 -5.88 20.93 0.10
C ASN A 185 -6.56 22.17 0.71
N GLY A 186 -6.08 23.34 0.29
CA GLY A 186 -6.61 24.62 0.73
C GLY A 186 -6.22 24.98 2.16
N GLY A 187 -6.06 26.27 2.41
CA GLY A 187 -5.64 26.84 3.68
C GLY A 187 -4.85 28.11 3.49
N ASP A 188 -4.15 28.51 4.54
CA ASP A 188 -3.27 29.68 4.52
C ASP A 188 -2.03 29.41 3.67
N GLY A 189 -1.56 30.39 2.92
CA GLY A 189 -0.37 30.28 2.08
C GLY A 189 0.10 31.62 1.56
N TYR A 190 1.30 31.62 0.99
CA TYR A 190 1.93 32.78 0.37
C TYR A 190 1.19 33.21 -0.91
N TYR A 191 0.87 32.26 -1.78
CA TYR A 191 0.14 32.45 -3.04
C TYR A 191 0.63 33.65 -3.86
N GLY A 192 1.96 33.69 -4.11
CA GLY A 192 2.60 34.75 -4.88
C GLY A 192 2.60 36.12 -4.21
N GLY A 193 2.51 36.20 -2.89
CA GLY A 193 2.48 37.42 -2.09
C GLY A 193 1.09 37.86 -1.63
N ALA A 194 0.03 37.10 -1.98
CA ALA A 194 -1.32 37.42 -1.50
C ALA A 194 -1.46 37.20 0.02
N ASN A 195 -0.72 36.24 0.59
CA ASN A 195 -0.71 35.93 2.03
C ASN A 195 -2.13 35.77 2.60
N GLU A 196 -2.90 34.85 2.01
CA GLU A 196 -4.32 34.66 2.32
C GLU A 196 -4.67 33.18 2.55
N SER A 197 -5.92 32.92 2.94
CA SER A 197 -6.46 31.57 3.00
C SER A 197 -7.30 31.30 1.76
N ARG A 198 -7.02 30.20 1.05
CA ARG A 198 -7.77 29.75 -0.11
C ARG A 198 -8.47 28.43 0.17
N LYS A 199 -9.73 28.33 -0.25
CA LYS A 199 -10.53 27.12 -0.15
C LYS A 199 -10.94 26.69 -1.55
N VAL A 200 -10.93 25.39 -1.77
CA VAL A 200 -11.36 24.78 -3.04
C VAL A 200 -12.47 23.76 -2.78
N ASP A 201 -13.31 23.54 -3.78
CA ASP A 201 -14.21 22.40 -3.75
C ASP A 201 -13.42 21.14 -4.05
N LYS A 202 -13.15 20.36 -3.01
CA LYS A 202 -12.33 19.13 -3.07
C LYS A 202 -12.86 18.11 -4.06
N LEU A 203 -14.17 18.08 -4.27
CA LEU A 203 -14.83 17.12 -5.16
C LEU A 203 -14.58 17.42 -6.64
N THR A 204 -14.54 18.69 -7.01
CA THR A 204 -14.56 19.10 -8.42
C THR A 204 -13.33 19.84 -8.90
N TYR A 205 -12.68 20.61 -8.01
CA TYR A 205 -11.62 21.56 -8.39
C TYR A 205 -10.45 20.92 -9.14
N TYR A 206 -9.95 19.80 -8.68
CA TYR A 206 -8.78 19.16 -9.29
C TYR A 206 -9.09 18.39 -10.57
N ASP A 207 -10.39 18.20 -10.91
CA ASP A 207 -10.82 17.44 -12.08
C ASP A 207 -10.05 16.10 -12.17
N TRP A 208 -10.13 15.32 -11.10
CA TRP A 208 -9.40 14.07 -10.92
C TRP A 208 -9.53 13.11 -12.11
N PRO A 209 -10.71 12.93 -12.75
CA PRO A 209 -10.80 12.03 -13.88
C PRO A 209 -9.81 12.34 -15.00
N ASN A 210 -9.66 13.62 -15.36
CA ASN A 210 -8.72 14.06 -16.41
C ASN A 210 -7.26 14.04 -15.91
N THR A 211 -7.02 14.32 -14.63
CA THR A 211 -5.68 14.22 -14.02
C THR A 211 -5.22 12.76 -13.96
N HIS A 212 -6.08 11.84 -13.55
CA HIS A 212 -5.78 10.40 -13.54
C HIS A 212 -5.58 9.85 -14.97
N ALA A 213 -6.29 10.39 -15.97
CA ALA A 213 -6.11 9.98 -17.36
C ALA A 213 -4.67 10.22 -17.87
N LEU A 214 -3.99 11.29 -17.41
CA LEU A 214 -2.59 11.54 -17.74
C LEU A 214 -1.67 10.44 -17.18
N VAL A 215 -1.89 10.03 -15.93
CA VAL A 215 -1.12 8.92 -15.33
C VAL A 215 -1.33 7.65 -16.15
N ARG A 216 -2.58 7.32 -16.49
CA ARG A 216 -2.87 6.13 -17.31
C ARG A 216 -2.24 6.18 -18.69
N GLN A 217 -2.16 7.36 -19.29
CA GLN A 217 -1.56 7.55 -20.61
C GLN A 217 -0.05 7.31 -20.59
N TYR A 218 0.66 7.85 -19.62
CA TYR A 218 2.12 7.84 -19.61
C TYR A 218 2.72 6.72 -18.72
N GLN A 219 2.00 6.28 -17.69
CA GLN A 219 2.43 5.25 -16.72
C GLN A 219 1.28 4.24 -16.47
N PRO A 220 0.91 3.42 -17.46
CA PRO A 220 -0.27 2.54 -17.39
C PRO A 220 -0.16 1.49 -16.29
N ASP A 221 1.06 1.10 -15.91
CA ASP A 221 1.34 0.09 -14.90
C ASP A 221 1.48 0.67 -13.48
N ALA A 222 1.56 2.00 -13.34
CA ALA A 222 1.59 2.64 -12.02
C ALA A 222 0.22 2.56 -11.33
N VAL A 223 0.21 2.29 -10.03
CA VAL A 223 -0.97 2.55 -9.21
C VAL A 223 -1.05 4.02 -8.84
N MET A 224 -2.25 4.51 -8.61
CA MET A 224 -2.50 5.85 -8.09
C MET A 224 -3.08 5.77 -6.70
N PHE A 225 -2.40 6.44 -5.77
CA PHE A 225 -2.89 6.67 -4.42
C PHE A 225 -3.63 8.00 -4.33
N SER A 226 -4.73 7.99 -3.63
CA SER A 226 -5.29 9.10 -2.88
C SER A 226 -6.08 8.54 -1.70
N ASP A 227 -6.61 9.38 -0.82
CA ASP A 227 -7.44 8.91 0.30
C ASP A 227 -8.48 7.89 -0.15
N ALA A 228 -9.07 8.10 -1.33
CA ALA A 228 -10.20 7.33 -1.85
C ALA A 228 -9.89 6.49 -3.11
N GLY A 229 -8.65 6.37 -3.50
CA GLY A 229 -8.27 5.69 -4.74
C GLY A 229 -7.81 6.65 -5.86
N PRO A 230 -7.79 6.24 -7.12
CA PRO A 230 -8.62 5.22 -7.76
C PRO A 230 -8.13 3.78 -7.64
N ASP A 231 -6.81 3.55 -7.42
CA ASP A 231 -6.27 2.19 -7.40
C ASP A 231 -6.03 1.69 -5.99
N ILE A 232 -5.52 2.53 -5.10
CA ILE A 232 -5.21 2.23 -3.71
C ILE A 232 -5.67 3.39 -2.83
N ARG A 233 -6.01 3.11 -1.59
CA ARG A 233 -6.56 4.10 -0.65
C ARG A 233 -5.74 4.21 0.62
N TRP A 234 -5.90 5.34 1.26
CA TRP A 234 -5.36 5.58 2.60
C TRP A 234 -6.00 4.67 3.65
N VAL A 235 -5.22 4.25 4.64
CA VAL A 235 -5.69 3.45 5.79
C VAL A 235 -6.56 4.26 6.77
N GLY A 236 -6.59 5.60 6.63
CA GLY A 236 -7.39 6.48 7.48
C GLY A 236 -6.69 6.95 8.76
N ASN A 237 -5.41 6.66 8.93
CA ASN A 237 -4.59 7.14 10.04
C ASN A 237 -3.10 7.10 9.68
N GLU A 238 -2.29 7.89 10.38
CA GLU A 238 -0.82 7.95 10.23
C GLU A 238 -0.08 7.24 11.37
N LYS A 239 -0.73 6.26 12.01
CA LYS A 239 -0.16 5.53 13.16
C LYS A 239 0.55 4.24 12.76
N GLY A 240 0.36 3.80 11.52
CA GLY A 240 0.97 2.57 11.02
C GLY A 240 0.10 1.33 11.19
N TYR A 241 -1.21 1.46 11.42
CA TYR A 241 -2.10 0.35 11.73
C TYR A 241 -3.29 0.27 10.78
N ALA A 242 -3.46 -0.88 10.15
CA ALA A 242 -4.68 -1.24 9.45
C ALA A 242 -5.76 -1.73 10.43
N ASN A 243 -6.98 -1.91 9.95
CA ASN A 243 -8.08 -2.42 10.78
C ASN A 243 -7.98 -3.95 10.94
N GLN A 244 -8.50 -4.47 12.05
CA GLN A 244 -8.64 -5.92 12.23
C GLN A 244 -9.51 -6.56 11.15
N THR A 245 -10.51 -5.84 10.66
CA THR A 245 -11.26 -6.16 9.44
C THR A 245 -10.79 -5.23 8.34
N THR A 246 -10.15 -5.77 7.29
CA THR A 246 -9.63 -4.97 6.15
C THR A 246 -10.06 -5.62 4.84
N TRP A 247 -11.06 -5.00 4.19
CA TRP A 247 -11.50 -5.36 2.85
C TRP A 247 -10.71 -4.58 1.80
N SER A 248 -10.29 -5.25 0.74
CA SER A 248 -9.70 -4.58 -0.42
C SER A 248 -10.74 -3.98 -1.36
N THR A 249 -12.02 -4.13 -1.06
CA THR A 249 -13.14 -3.59 -1.84
C THR A 249 -13.68 -2.29 -1.26
N LEU A 250 -14.18 -1.39 -2.15
CA LEU A 250 -14.71 -0.09 -1.78
C LEU A 250 -15.80 0.35 -2.78
N TYR A 251 -16.81 1.07 -2.32
CA TYR A 251 -17.71 1.86 -3.18
C TYR A 251 -17.00 3.17 -3.58
N ARG A 252 -16.02 3.06 -4.49
CA ARG A 252 -15.15 4.16 -4.88
C ARG A 252 -15.89 5.43 -5.30
N ASP A 253 -17.02 5.29 -5.98
CA ASP A 253 -17.77 6.43 -6.51
C ASP A 253 -18.52 7.22 -5.41
N SER A 254 -18.51 6.73 -4.15
CA SER A 254 -19.10 7.42 -2.99
C SER A 254 -18.07 8.12 -2.10
N VAL A 255 -16.79 8.10 -2.48
CA VAL A 255 -15.67 8.68 -1.73
C VAL A 255 -14.80 9.56 -2.63
N TYR A 256 -14.10 10.51 -2.05
CA TYR A 256 -13.19 11.42 -2.77
C TYR A 256 -12.04 11.86 -1.87
N ALA A 257 -10.91 12.25 -2.49
CA ALA A 257 -9.72 12.71 -1.78
C ALA A 257 -10.01 13.96 -0.92
N GLY A 258 -9.53 13.96 0.32
CA GLY A 258 -9.78 15.03 1.29
C GLY A 258 -11.23 15.05 1.83
N MET A 259 -11.96 13.96 1.68
CA MET A 259 -13.31 13.82 2.24
C MET A 259 -13.27 13.89 3.77
N PRO A 260 -14.13 14.70 4.41
CA PRO A 260 -14.28 14.65 5.87
C PRO A 260 -14.71 13.23 6.32
N ASP A 261 -14.24 12.81 7.48
CA ASP A 261 -14.59 11.51 8.09
C ASP A 261 -14.25 10.28 7.21
N PHE A 262 -13.19 10.37 6.39
CA PHE A 262 -12.76 9.25 5.54
C PHE A 262 -12.34 8.02 6.37
N ASP A 263 -11.93 8.20 7.60
CA ASP A 263 -11.56 7.15 8.56
C ASP A 263 -12.64 6.06 8.71
N ARG A 264 -13.93 6.41 8.54
CA ARG A 264 -15.04 5.45 8.52
C ARG A 264 -14.98 4.42 7.38
N PHE A 265 -14.19 4.70 6.33
CA PHE A 265 -13.96 3.80 5.19
C PHE A 265 -12.61 3.07 5.27
N SER A 266 -11.85 3.30 6.33
CA SER A 266 -10.52 2.71 6.53
C SER A 266 -10.50 1.19 6.43
N ALA A 267 -11.56 0.52 6.96
CA ALA A 267 -11.73 -0.93 6.87
C ALA A 267 -12.09 -1.43 5.45
N GLY A 268 -12.30 -0.55 4.47
CA GLY A 268 -12.93 -0.91 3.21
C GLY A 268 -14.40 -1.27 3.38
N GLN A 269 -15.00 -1.87 2.36
CA GLN A 269 -16.41 -2.22 2.37
C GLN A 269 -16.60 -3.60 1.74
N GLU A 270 -17.17 -4.52 2.47
CA GLU A 270 -17.38 -5.91 2.06
C GLU A 270 -18.06 -6.03 0.70
N GLU A 271 -19.12 -5.24 0.48
CA GLU A 271 -19.90 -5.20 -0.75
C GLU A 271 -19.42 -4.13 -1.74
N GLY A 272 -18.18 -3.63 -1.55
CA GLY A 272 -17.58 -2.64 -2.45
C GLY A 272 -17.52 -3.13 -3.89
N THR A 273 -17.69 -2.21 -4.83
CA THR A 273 -17.78 -2.49 -6.27
C THR A 273 -16.45 -2.36 -7.01
N HIS A 274 -15.41 -1.86 -6.35
CA HIS A 274 -14.08 -1.68 -6.92
C HIS A 274 -13.02 -2.27 -5.99
N TRP A 275 -11.97 -2.83 -6.58
CA TRP A 275 -10.77 -3.25 -5.84
C TRP A 275 -9.91 -2.03 -5.54
N VAL A 276 -9.81 -1.64 -4.29
CA VAL A 276 -9.06 -0.48 -3.81
C VAL A 276 -8.40 -0.86 -2.48
N PRO A 277 -7.33 -1.67 -2.51
CA PRO A 277 -6.63 -2.11 -1.31
C PRO A 277 -6.03 -0.91 -0.57
N THR A 278 -5.76 -1.10 0.71
CA THR A 278 -5.28 -0.03 1.58
C THR A 278 -3.76 0.04 1.63
N GLU A 279 -3.25 1.25 1.71
CA GLU A 279 -1.89 1.58 2.06
C GLU A 279 -1.85 2.18 3.47
N THR A 280 -0.89 1.72 4.26
CA THR A 280 -0.61 2.22 5.60
C THR A 280 0.65 3.05 5.55
N ASP A 281 0.50 4.35 5.69
CA ASP A 281 1.60 5.31 5.74
C ASP A 281 1.91 5.70 7.19
N VAL A 282 3.18 5.78 7.52
CA VAL A 282 3.66 6.16 8.85
C VAL A 282 5.10 6.64 8.79
N SER A 283 5.45 7.66 9.57
CA SER A 283 6.85 8.08 9.68
C SER A 283 7.60 7.29 10.75
N ILE A 284 8.88 7.00 10.48
CA ILE A 284 9.79 6.40 11.49
C ILE A 284 10.04 7.34 12.68
N ARG A 285 9.84 8.66 12.48
CA ARG A 285 9.95 9.75 13.46
C ARG A 285 8.57 10.31 13.81
N PRO A 286 8.44 11.21 14.80
CA PRO A 286 7.18 11.92 15.05
C PRO A 286 6.72 12.76 13.85
N GLY A 287 7.64 13.53 13.22
CA GLY A 287 7.37 14.34 12.06
C GLY A 287 7.55 13.58 10.73
N TRP A 288 7.01 14.17 9.65
CA TRP A 288 7.22 13.68 8.28
C TRP A 288 8.54 14.18 7.71
N PHE A 289 8.91 15.43 7.99
CA PHE A 289 10.22 15.98 7.68
C PHE A 289 11.20 15.77 8.84
N TYR A 290 12.49 15.91 8.56
CA TYR A 290 13.53 15.76 9.57
C TYR A 290 13.57 16.97 10.50
N HIS A 291 13.56 16.67 11.79
CA HIS A 291 13.79 17.61 12.90
C HIS A 291 14.89 17.04 13.80
N ALA A 292 15.97 17.81 14.01
CA ALA A 292 17.07 17.36 14.88
C ALA A 292 16.61 17.13 16.35
N SER A 293 15.54 17.81 16.78
CA SER A 293 14.91 17.61 18.10
C SER A 293 14.20 16.26 18.27
N GLU A 294 14.18 15.43 17.21
CA GLU A 294 13.53 14.12 17.19
C GLU A 294 14.52 12.94 17.06
N ASP A 295 15.84 13.20 17.09
CA ASP A 295 16.85 12.15 16.94
C ASP A 295 16.79 11.07 18.03
N ASP A 296 16.29 11.44 19.23
CA ASP A 296 16.04 10.54 20.36
C ASP A 296 14.62 9.93 20.37
N LYS A 297 13.75 10.28 19.39
CA LYS A 297 12.34 9.86 19.30
C LYS A 297 12.05 8.91 18.15
N VAL A 298 13.07 8.43 17.47
CA VAL A 298 12.94 7.42 16.40
C VAL A 298 12.27 6.18 16.97
N LYS A 299 11.27 5.65 16.27
CA LYS A 299 10.54 4.44 16.69
C LYS A 299 11.50 3.29 16.96
N THR A 300 11.27 2.57 18.05
CA THR A 300 12.08 1.39 18.41
C THR A 300 11.84 0.25 17.43
N VAL A 301 12.75 -0.72 17.38
CA VAL A 301 12.60 -1.94 16.55
C VAL A 301 11.31 -2.68 16.92
N ALA A 302 10.99 -2.78 18.22
CA ALA A 302 9.74 -3.41 18.67
C ALA A 302 8.50 -2.69 18.14
N HIS A 303 8.50 -1.34 18.13
CA HIS A 303 7.39 -0.56 17.57
C HIS A 303 7.30 -0.72 16.04
N LEU A 304 8.42 -0.72 15.33
CA LEU A 304 8.43 -0.95 13.87
C LEU A 304 7.96 -2.36 13.51
N TRP A 305 8.32 -3.36 14.31
CA TRP A 305 7.83 -4.73 14.16
C TRP A 305 6.32 -4.82 14.39
N ASP A 306 5.81 -4.15 15.42
CA ASP A 306 4.37 -4.07 15.69
C ASP A 306 3.61 -3.39 14.53
N ILE A 307 4.16 -2.30 13.97
CA ILE A 307 3.63 -1.65 12.77
C ILE A 307 3.59 -2.64 11.58
N TYR A 308 4.66 -3.41 11.33
CA TYR A 308 4.71 -4.37 10.24
C TYR A 308 3.62 -5.46 10.39
N LEU A 309 3.44 -5.99 11.60
CA LEU A 309 2.41 -6.98 11.90
C LEU A 309 0.98 -6.42 11.73
N ASN A 310 0.78 -5.15 12.08
CA ASN A 310 -0.52 -4.48 12.03
C ASN A 310 -0.79 -3.70 10.74
N SER A 311 0.11 -3.75 9.77
CA SER A 311 -0.10 -3.26 8.40
C SER A 311 -0.06 -4.41 7.40
N VAL A 312 1.13 -4.94 7.09
CA VAL A 312 1.30 -6.08 6.15
C VAL A 312 0.55 -7.31 6.65
N GLY A 313 0.58 -7.58 7.95
CA GLY A 313 -0.14 -8.69 8.57
C GLY A 313 -1.66 -8.50 8.64
N LEU A 314 -2.20 -7.36 8.21
CA LEU A 314 -3.62 -7.02 8.19
C LEU A 314 -4.10 -6.59 6.79
N ASN A 315 -3.56 -7.22 5.73
CA ASN A 315 -3.99 -7.00 4.34
C ASN A 315 -3.77 -5.56 3.84
N SER A 316 -2.68 -4.91 4.24
CA SER A 316 -2.28 -3.57 3.82
C SER A 316 -0.81 -3.55 3.38
N ASN A 317 -0.44 -2.69 2.45
CA ASN A 317 0.99 -2.43 2.23
C ASN A 317 1.48 -1.37 3.22
N LEU A 318 2.76 -1.46 3.59
CA LEU A 318 3.42 -0.51 4.49
C LEU A 318 4.30 0.47 3.70
N LEU A 319 3.95 1.74 3.76
CA LEU A 319 4.74 2.87 3.29
C LEU A 319 5.38 3.55 4.52
N LEU A 320 6.65 3.23 4.79
CA LEU A 320 7.38 3.77 5.94
C LEU A 320 8.19 5.00 5.52
N ASN A 321 7.88 6.14 6.10
CA ASN A 321 8.58 7.39 5.82
C ASN A 321 9.94 7.47 6.53
N LEU A 322 10.95 7.85 5.77
CA LEU A 322 12.33 8.09 6.15
C LEU A 322 12.65 9.58 5.93
N PRO A 323 12.52 10.42 6.96
CA PRO A 323 12.90 11.82 6.84
C PRO A 323 14.42 11.95 6.58
N VAL A 324 14.79 12.64 5.52
CA VAL A 324 16.19 12.89 5.16
C VAL A 324 16.68 14.15 5.86
N ASP A 325 17.86 14.11 6.47
CA ASP A 325 18.40 15.21 7.25
C ASP A 325 18.97 16.36 6.38
N ARG A 326 19.42 17.43 7.01
CA ARG A 326 19.95 18.62 6.31
C ARG A 326 21.23 18.36 5.51
N ARG A 327 21.96 17.28 5.80
CA ARG A 327 23.09 16.85 4.98
C ARG A 327 22.63 16.29 3.64
N GLY A 328 21.40 15.74 3.59
CA GLY A 328 20.85 14.99 2.48
C GLY A 328 21.05 13.48 2.63
N LEU A 329 21.06 12.97 3.88
CA LEU A 329 21.27 11.57 4.22
C LEU A 329 20.12 11.06 5.09
N VAL A 330 19.77 9.78 4.96
CA VAL A 330 18.98 9.08 6.00
C VAL A 330 19.86 9.02 7.25
N HIS A 331 19.32 9.53 8.36
CA HIS A 331 20.07 9.72 9.61
C HIS A 331 20.48 8.36 10.22
N GLU A 332 21.65 8.33 10.87
CA GLU A 332 22.25 7.09 11.38
C GLU A 332 21.36 6.33 12.35
N THR A 333 20.61 7.05 13.20
CA THR A 333 19.63 6.43 14.13
C THR A 333 18.51 5.73 13.38
N ASP A 334 18.01 6.32 12.30
CA ASP A 334 16.95 5.72 11.47
C ASP A 334 17.48 4.46 10.78
N VAL A 335 18.71 4.51 10.25
CA VAL A 335 19.40 3.36 9.67
C VAL A 335 19.53 2.23 10.69
N GLU A 336 19.98 2.53 11.93
CA GLU A 336 20.08 1.53 13.00
C GLU A 336 18.75 0.83 13.27
N ARG A 337 17.64 1.60 13.38
CA ARG A 337 16.30 1.04 13.62
C ARG A 337 15.80 0.19 12.45
N LEU A 338 16.05 0.62 11.23
CA LEU A 338 15.71 -0.13 10.01
C LEU A 338 16.46 -1.46 9.93
N MET A 339 17.77 -1.47 10.22
CA MET A 339 18.57 -2.70 10.24
C MET A 339 18.13 -3.65 11.37
N GLY A 340 17.72 -3.11 12.50
CA GLY A 340 17.13 -3.89 13.59
C GLY A 340 15.82 -4.56 13.15
N LEU A 341 14.91 -3.81 12.50
CA LEU A 341 13.68 -4.38 11.94
C LEU A 341 14.01 -5.46 10.89
N LYS A 342 14.97 -5.20 10.00
CA LYS A 342 15.40 -6.18 8.99
C LYS A 342 15.90 -7.47 9.62
N THR A 343 16.67 -7.37 10.68
CA THR A 343 17.14 -8.54 11.44
C THR A 343 15.96 -9.35 12.00
N GLN A 344 14.96 -8.67 12.57
CA GLN A 344 13.73 -9.32 13.07
C GLN A 344 12.94 -10.00 11.96
N LEU A 345 12.76 -9.31 10.81
CA LEU A 345 12.08 -9.87 9.63
C LEU A 345 12.81 -11.12 9.11
N ASP A 346 14.12 -11.04 8.93
CA ASP A 346 14.92 -12.17 8.42
C ASP A 346 14.88 -13.36 9.35
N ALA A 347 15.05 -13.15 10.64
CA ALA A 347 15.00 -14.22 11.63
C ALA A 347 13.61 -14.89 11.69
N THR A 348 12.53 -14.10 11.61
CA THR A 348 11.16 -14.60 11.67
C THR A 348 10.80 -15.40 10.42
N PHE A 349 11.08 -14.86 9.23
CA PHE A 349 10.63 -15.44 7.96
C PHE A 349 11.67 -16.32 7.26
N ALA A 350 12.79 -16.64 7.93
CA ALA A 350 13.83 -17.54 7.41
C ALA A 350 13.28 -18.90 6.99
N GLN A 351 12.35 -19.42 7.77
CA GLN A 351 11.77 -20.75 7.56
C GLN A 351 10.26 -20.74 7.75
N ASN A 352 9.57 -21.49 6.89
CA ASN A 352 8.21 -21.95 7.15
C ASN A 352 8.30 -23.29 7.88
N LEU A 353 7.99 -23.33 9.17
CA LEU A 353 8.13 -24.51 10.04
C LEU A 353 7.18 -25.65 9.67
N ILE A 354 6.14 -25.39 8.89
CA ILE A 354 5.18 -26.39 8.41
C ILE A 354 5.37 -26.77 6.93
N ALA A 355 6.35 -26.20 6.22
CA ALA A 355 6.50 -26.40 4.78
C ALA A 355 6.62 -27.87 4.35
N SER A 356 7.29 -28.71 5.15
CA SER A 356 7.45 -30.14 4.83
C SER A 356 6.21 -31.00 5.15
N ALA A 357 5.26 -30.46 5.90
CA ALA A 357 4.03 -31.14 6.33
C ALA A 357 2.79 -30.61 5.63
N ALA A 358 2.83 -29.38 5.13
CA ALA A 358 1.77 -28.77 4.34
C ALA A 358 1.71 -29.35 2.93
N PRO A 359 0.53 -29.35 2.28
CA PRO A 359 0.45 -29.54 0.84
C PRO A 359 1.38 -28.58 0.10
N SER A 360 1.99 -29.01 -1.00
CA SER A 360 2.98 -28.20 -1.73
C SER A 360 2.40 -26.88 -2.22
N GLU A 361 1.16 -26.91 -2.69
CA GLU A 361 0.39 -25.76 -3.17
C GLU A 361 0.08 -24.70 -2.11
N LEU A 362 0.29 -25.02 -0.83
CA LEU A 362 0.10 -24.10 0.31
C LEU A 362 1.43 -23.57 0.87
N SER A 363 2.58 -23.93 0.27
CA SER A 363 3.90 -23.58 0.83
C SER A 363 4.97 -23.32 -0.22
N ASP A 364 4.58 -23.13 -1.50
CA ASP A 364 5.50 -22.93 -2.64
C ASP A 364 5.74 -21.45 -2.99
N ARG A 365 5.04 -20.54 -2.32
CA ARG A 365 5.09 -19.08 -2.55
C ARG A 365 4.59 -18.64 -3.92
N ASP A 366 3.75 -19.49 -4.56
CA ASP A 366 3.10 -19.15 -5.83
C ASP A 366 1.60 -18.94 -5.61
N ARG A 367 1.12 -17.71 -5.71
CA ARG A 367 -0.31 -17.40 -5.57
C ARG A 367 -1.21 -18.07 -6.63
N ASN A 368 -0.64 -18.65 -7.68
CA ASN A 368 -1.40 -19.33 -8.73
C ASN A 368 -1.70 -20.78 -8.38
N THR A 369 -1.04 -21.32 -7.37
CA THR A 369 -1.34 -22.60 -6.73
C THR A 369 -2.15 -22.32 -5.46
N PHE A 370 -3.17 -23.10 -5.19
CA PHE A 370 -4.04 -22.87 -4.03
C PHE A 370 -4.91 -24.09 -3.72
N GLU A 371 -5.28 -24.23 -2.47
CA GLU A 371 -6.33 -25.14 -2.06
C GLU A 371 -7.72 -24.49 -2.17
N LEU A 372 -8.68 -25.27 -2.73
CA LEU A 372 -10.07 -24.84 -2.90
C LEU A 372 -10.91 -25.28 -1.71
N LEU A 373 -11.50 -24.34 -1.01
CA LEU A 373 -12.47 -24.58 0.03
C LEU A 373 -13.88 -24.24 -0.51
N GLN A 374 -14.70 -25.27 -0.76
CA GLN A 374 -16.03 -25.06 -1.35
C GLN A 374 -17.03 -24.53 -0.30
N SER A 375 -17.93 -23.62 -0.70
CA SER A 375 -18.93 -23.08 0.19
C SER A 375 -19.94 -24.16 0.65
N GLY A 376 -20.26 -24.20 1.95
CA GLY A 376 -21.32 -25.05 2.50
C GLY A 376 -20.90 -26.08 3.55
N ASP A 377 -19.61 -26.41 3.63
CA ASP A 377 -19.06 -27.26 4.69
C ASP A 377 -18.10 -26.47 5.57
N THR A 378 -17.86 -26.90 6.80
CA THR A 378 -16.84 -26.33 7.66
C THR A 378 -15.47 -26.61 7.03
N HIS A 379 -14.85 -25.59 6.44
CA HIS A 379 -13.60 -25.75 5.68
C HIS A 379 -12.41 -25.55 6.61
N ARG A 380 -11.76 -26.66 6.93
CA ARG A 380 -10.62 -26.69 7.83
C ARG A 380 -9.42 -27.32 7.15
N ILE A 381 -8.36 -26.51 6.97
CA ILE A 381 -7.03 -26.99 6.62
C ILE A 381 -6.36 -27.42 7.92
N GLU A 382 -5.95 -28.66 8.02
CA GLU A 382 -5.25 -29.20 9.18
C GLU A 382 -3.89 -29.76 8.77
N ILE A 383 -2.83 -29.26 9.40
CA ILE A 383 -1.45 -29.66 9.13
C ILE A 383 -0.86 -30.25 10.41
N LYS A 384 -0.50 -31.54 10.38
CA LYS A 384 0.12 -32.26 11.49
C LYS A 384 1.62 -32.35 11.31
N LEU A 385 2.36 -32.03 12.34
CA LEU A 385 3.81 -32.12 12.35
C LEU A 385 4.27 -33.46 12.91
N THR A 386 5.29 -34.04 12.30
CA THR A 386 5.92 -35.28 12.77
C THR A 386 6.80 -35.06 14.00
N THR A 387 7.30 -33.85 14.18
CA THR A 387 8.12 -33.41 15.32
C THR A 387 7.58 -32.06 15.79
N PRO A 388 7.40 -31.88 17.12
CA PRO A 388 7.00 -30.61 17.67
C PRO A 388 7.99 -29.49 17.29
N VAL A 389 7.47 -28.28 17.04
CA VAL A 389 8.27 -27.08 16.77
C VAL A 389 7.84 -25.94 17.69
N GLU A 390 8.77 -25.12 18.16
CA GLU A 390 8.44 -23.89 18.87
C GLU A 390 7.99 -22.83 17.87
N ALA A 391 6.82 -22.21 18.11
CA ALA A 391 6.26 -21.21 17.24
C ALA A 391 5.41 -20.18 17.99
N ASN A 392 5.19 -19.00 17.37
CA ASN A 392 4.38 -17.91 17.92
C ASN A 392 3.75 -17.00 16.85
N LEU A 393 3.93 -17.34 15.56
CA LEU A 393 3.37 -16.55 14.45
C LEU A 393 2.88 -17.49 13.34
N PHE A 394 1.64 -17.31 12.92
CA PHE A 394 1.07 -17.97 11.74
C PHE A 394 0.71 -16.93 10.70
N SER A 395 0.88 -17.25 9.42
CA SER A 395 0.42 -16.43 8.32
C SER A 395 -0.40 -17.24 7.32
N VAL A 396 -1.38 -16.57 6.70
CA VAL A 396 -2.26 -17.14 5.69
C VAL A 396 -2.55 -16.10 4.60
N GLN A 397 -2.71 -16.54 3.36
CA GLN A 397 -2.97 -15.70 2.18
C GLN A 397 -4.11 -16.29 1.35
N GLU A 398 -5.04 -15.44 0.90
CA GLU A 398 -5.97 -15.79 -0.17
C GLU A 398 -5.32 -15.59 -1.54
N ALA A 399 -5.70 -16.39 -2.53
CA ALA A 399 -5.38 -16.16 -3.94
C ALA A 399 -6.22 -14.98 -4.47
N ILE A 400 -5.84 -13.75 -4.11
CA ILE A 400 -6.62 -12.52 -4.29
C ILE A 400 -6.90 -12.15 -5.75
N GLN A 401 -6.18 -12.72 -6.72
CA GLN A 401 -6.51 -12.58 -8.14
C GLN A 401 -7.91 -13.11 -8.50
N PHE A 402 -8.55 -13.85 -7.59
CA PHE A 402 -9.93 -14.30 -7.70
C PHE A 402 -10.90 -13.53 -6.80
N GLY A 403 -10.41 -12.54 -6.04
CA GLY A 403 -11.15 -11.75 -5.07
C GLY A 403 -10.77 -12.08 -3.62
N GLN A 404 -11.31 -11.30 -2.69
CA GLN A 404 -11.20 -11.51 -1.24
C GLN A 404 -12.55 -12.04 -0.74
N HIS A 405 -12.57 -13.23 -0.14
CA HIS A 405 -13.81 -13.93 0.14
C HIS A 405 -14.05 -14.27 1.61
N ILE A 406 -13.01 -14.42 2.42
CA ILE A 406 -13.13 -14.80 3.82
C ILE A 406 -13.74 -13.66 4.63
N GLN A 407 -14.88 -13.96 5.32
CA GLN A 407 -15.58 -13.04 6.23
C GLN A 407 -15.18 -13.29 7.68
N SER A 408 -15.06 -14.56 8.09
CA SER A 408 -14.61 -14.94 9.42
C SER A 408 -13.88 -16.29 9.44
N PHE A 409 -12.96 -16.42 10.37
CA PHE A 409 -12.13 -17.63 10.50
C PHE A 409 -11.69 -17.86 11.95
N ARG A 410 -11.22 -19.10 12.23
CA ARG A 410 -10.54 -19.51 13.45
C ARG A 410 -9.17 -20.10 13.15
N PHE A 411 -8.26 -19.89 14.07
CA PHE A 411 -6.94 -20.52 14.02
C PHE A 411 -6.70 -21.35 15.30
N PHE A 412 -6.23 -22.56 15.11
CA PHE A 412 -6.00 -23.53 16.16
C PHE A 412 -4.56 -23.99 16.19
N VAL A 413 -4.05 -24.25 17.38
CA VAL A 413 -2.75 -24.85 17.62
C VAL A 413 -2.96 -26.15 18.37
N ALA A 414 -2.28 -27.23 17.96
CA ALA A 414 -2.27 -28.52 18.65
C ALA A 414 -1.14 -28.56 19.67
N ASP A 415 -1.47 -28.93 20.89
CA ASP A 415 -0.52 -29.16 21.98
C ASP A 415 0.30 -30.45 21.79
N GLU A 416 1.22 -30.76 22.72
CA GLU A 416 2.05 -31.97 22.68
C GLU A 416 1.25 -33.28 22.72
N SER A 417 0.01 -33.24 23.18
CA SER A 417 -0.91 -34.37 23.18
C SER A 417 -1.73 -34.48 21.87
N GLY A 418 -1.55 -33.54 20.95
CA GLY A 418 -2.27 -33.47 19.68
C GLY A 418 -3.69 -32.87 19.80
N ASN A 419 -4.03 -32.24 20.93
CA ASN A 419 -5.34 -31.59 21.11
C ASN A 419 -5.30 -30.18 20.52
N TYR A 420 -6.22 -29.89 19.61
CA TYR A 420 -6.37 -28.56 19.01
C TYR A 420 -7.10 -27.59 19.93
N LYS A 421 -6.48 -26.47 20.22
CA LYS A 421 -7.05 -25.35 20.97
C LYS A 421 -7.22 -24.16 20.04
N ASN A 422 -8.40 -23.53 20.03
CA ASN A 422 -8.61 -22.26 19.34
C ASN A 422 -7.81 -21.16 20.07
N VAL A 423 -6.88 -20.54 19.35
CA VAL A 423 -6.00 -19.48 19.87
C VAL A 423 -6.30 -18.11 19.27
N TYR A 424 -7.05 -18.07 18.16
CA TYR A 424 -7.42 -16.82 17.52
C TYR A 424 -8.72 -16.95 16.73
N GLU A 425 -9.56 -15.92 16.81
CA GLU A 425 -10.71 -15.71 15.92
C GLU A 425 -10.55 -14.36 15.23
N GLY A 426 -10.78 -14.34 13.92
CA GLY A 426 -10.59 -13.15 13.11
C GLY A 426 -11.59 -13.04 11.97
N THR A 427 -11.47 -11.94 11.26
CA THR A 427 -12.31 -11.63 10.11
C THR A 427 -11.52 -11.83 8.81
N THR A 428 -11.37 -10.85 7.98
CA THR A 428 -10.73 -10.90 6.65
C THR A 428 -9.30 -11.45 6.64
N VAL A 429 -8.92 -12.08 5.53
CA VAL A 429 -7.55 -12.51 5.23
C VAL A 429 -6.94 -11.65 4.10
N GLY A 430 -7.44 -11.76 2.88
CA GLY A 430 -6.94 -11.01 1.73
C GLY A 430 -5.52 -11.41 1.31
N ASN A 431 -4.69 -10.43 0.91
CA ASN A 431 -3.33 -10.68 0.45
C ASN A 431 -2.44 -11.34 1.52
N LYS A 432 -2.59 -10.93 2.79
CA LYS A 432 -1.87 -11.54 3.91
C LYS A 432 -2.58 -11.28 5.24
N ARG A 433 -2.69 -12.32 6.04
CA ARG A 433 -3.07 -12.22 7.45
C ARG A 433 -1.99 -12.87 8.31
N MET A 434 -1.49 -12.13 9.31
CA MET A 434 -0.59 -12.65 10.33
C MET A 434 -1.32 -12.75 11.65
N ILE A 435 -1.06 -13.82 12.38
CA ILE A 435 -1.68 -14.13 13.68
C ILE A 435 -0.57 -14.43 14.67
N THR A 436 -0.43 -13.61 15.69
CA THR A 436 0.50 -13.84 16.79
C THR A 436 -0.21 -14.61 17.92
N PHE A 437 0.52 -15.47 18.60
CA PHE A 437 0.07 -16.22 19.76
C PHE A 437 1.24 -16.47 20.71
N ASP A 438 0.93 -16.93 21.94
CA ASP A 438 1.98 -17.22 22.94
C ASP A 438 2.96 -18.27 22.42
N THR A 439 4.26 -18.04 22.61
CA THR A 439 5.31 -18.99 22.24
C THR A 439 5.08 -20.33 22.92
N GLN A 440 4.95 -21.40 22.12
CA GLN A 440 4.69 -22.76 22.62
C GLN A 440 5.18 -23.83 21.64
N ASN A 441 5.33 -25.07 22.15
CA ASN A 441 5.55 -26.25 21.33
C ASN A 441 4.27 -26.62 20.59
N VAL A 442 4.35 -26.72 19.25
CA VAL A 442 3.24 -26.97 18.34
C VAL A 442 3.45 -28.32 17.67
N THR A 443 2.45 -29.20 17.74
CA THR A 443 2.42 -30.50 17.02
C THR A 443 1.52 -30.48 15.80
N GLY A 444 0.80 -29.40 15.57
CA GLY A 444 -0.05 -29.18 14.39
C GLY A 444 -0.74 -27.85 14.45
N VAL A 445 -1.21 -27.39 13.32
CA VAL A 445 -2.02 -26.16 13.19
C VAL A 445 -3.28 -26.47 12.39
N ALA A 446 -4.35 -25.70 12.64
CA ALA A 446 -5.52 -25.76 11.79
C ALA A 446 -6.08 -24.37 11.54
N PHE A 447 -6.44 -24.09 10.30
CA PHE A 447 -7.12 -22.89 9.86
C PHE A 447 -8.52 -23.26 9.39
N GLU A 448 -9.54 -22.65 9.99
CA GLU A 448 -10.94 -22.95 9.74
C GLU A 448 -11.66 -21.70 9.26
N VAL A 449 -12.20 -21.74 8.04
CA VAL A 449 -13.08 -20.69 7.52
C VAL A 449 -14.49 -20.93 8.05
N ILE A 450 -15.06 -19.94 8.73
CA ILE A 450 -16.40 -20.01 9.31
C ILE A 450 -17.42 -19.47 8.32
N GLU A 451 -17.15 -18.28 7.76
CA GLU A 451 -18.03 -17.62 6.81
C GLU A 451 -17.22 -17.06 5.64
N ALA A 452 -17.77 -17.18 4.43
CA ALA A 452 -17.18 -16.66 3.21
C ALA A 452 -18.26 -16.26 2.20
N LYS A 453 -17.99 -15.18 1.43
CA LYS A 453 -18.88 -14.67 0.38
C LYS A 453 -18.98 -15.58 -0.84
N ALA A 454 -17.91 -16.30 -1.14
CA ALA A 454 -17.80 -17.20 -2.30
C ALA A 454 -16.78 -18.30 -2.03
N THR A 455 -16.47 -19.13 -3.04
CA THR A 455 -15.42 -20.15 -2.98
C THR A 455 -14.09 -19.55 -2.56
N VAL A 456 -13.56 -19.99 -1.42
CA VAL A 456 -12.27 -19.56 -0.88
C VAL A 456 -11.14 -20.28 -1.57
N ARG A 457 -10.05 -19.57 -1.82
CA ARG A 457 -8.79 -20.10 -2.36
C ARG A 457 -7.67 -19.67 -1.44
N ILE A 458 -7.11 -20.63 -0.70
CA ILE A 458 -5.94 -20.37 0.16
C ILE A 458 -4.70 -20.64 -0.68
N ALA A 459 -3.88 -19.60 -0.89
CA ALA A 459 -2.64 -19.69 -1.66
C ALA A 459 -1.45 -20.11 -0.79
N GLU A 460 -1.36 -19.58 0.43
CA GLU A 460 -0.21 -19.83 1.30
C GLU A 460 -0.62 -19.95 2.77
N VAL A 461 0.07 -20.84 3.47
CA VAL A 461 0.11 -20.88 4.94
C VAL A 461 1.55 -21.08 5.41
N ALA A 462 1.89 -20.40 6.50
CA ALA A 462 3.20 -20.56 7.11
C ALA A 462 3.14 -20.42 8.63
N LEU A 463 4.02 -21.16 9.30
CA LEU A 463 4.23 -21.08 10.74
C LEU A 463 5.66 -20.64 11.01
N HIS A 464 5.84 -19.71 11.94
CA HIS A 464 7.13 -19.11 12.24
C HIS A 464 7.39 -19.02 13.75
N ARG A 465 8.66 -18.88 14.10
CA ARG A 465 9.12 -18.43 15.41
C ARG A 465 9.71 -17.03 15.26
N ALA A 466 8.93 -16.00 15.61
CA ALA A 466 9.45 -14.64 15.71
C ALA A 466 10.27 -14.53 17.01
N PRO A 467 11.54 -14.08 16.94
CA PRO A 467 12.32 -13.82 18.15
C PRO A 467 11.65 -12.78 19.05
N ASP A 468 11.83 -12.94 20.36
CA ASP A 468 11.39 -11.94 21.31
C ASP A 468 12.26 -10.68 21.16
N LEU A 469 11.66 -9.51 21.15
CA LEU A 469 12.35 -8.23 21.15
C LEU A 469 12.48 -7.74 22.60
N GLU A 470 13.71 -7.35 22.97
CA GLU A 470 14.02 -6.79 24.29
C GLU A 470 13.46 -5.38 24.49
#